data_1b789dc9ab8399452a22165e9c6de670
#
_entry.id   1b789dc9ab8399452a22165e9c6de670
#
_cell.length_a   1.000
_cell.length_b   1.000
_cell.length_c   1.000
_cell.angle_alpha   90.00
_cell.angle_beta   90.00
_cell.angle_gamma   90.00
#
_symmetry.space_group_name_H-M   'P 1'
#
loop_
_entity.id
_entity.type
_entity.pdbx_description
1 polymer ?
#
loop_
_entity_poly.entity_id
_entity_poly.type
_entity_poly.pdbx_seq_one_letter_code
_entity_poly.pdbx_strand_id
1 'polypeptide(L)'
;MRMKEDHMLNGQLKPGYNIQVGTENNFVIGYDVFPNPTDTRTFIPHLENVQKRLGCKFKFAIADAGYGSEENYYYLEENEITGIVKYTTYEKETKRSFKKKTFNSENCEGCPFIQLCTKSEYGRVIQRNGHWLEQEAKVKVKELLSSEEYKTLMKKRSTECETVFGQTKGNLKFRKLIRLMNT
;
A
#
# COMPACT_ATOMS: atom_id res chain seq x y z
N MET A 1 10.48 -8.58 -16.37
CA MET A 1 9.10 -8.23 -15.99
C MET A 1 8.22 -8.31 -17.21
N ARG A 2 7.07 -8.97 -17.15
CA ARG A 2 6.09 -8.95 -18.25
C ARG A 2 5.39 -7.59 -18.23
N MET A 3 5.53 -6.80 -19.26
CA MET A 3 4.89 -5.51 -19.35
C MET A 3 3.37 -5.69 -19.50
N LYS A 4 2.57 -4.87 -18.80
CA LYS A 4 1.11 -4.89 -18.89
C LYS A 4 0.60 -4.58 -20.32
N GLU A 5 1.35 -3.81 -21.06
CA GLU A 5 1.05 -3.42 -22.43
C GLU A 5 2.12 -4.00 -23.35
N ASP A 6 1.88 -5.21 -23.84
CA ASP A 6 2.66 -5.78 -24.93
C ASP A 6 1.99 -5.37 -26.25
N HIS A 7 2.38 -4.22 -26.79
CA HIS A 7 1.83 -3.70 -28.03
C HIS A 7 2.06 -4.64 -29.24
N MET A 8 2.97 -5.60 -29.11
CA MET A 8 3.26 -6.58 -30.15
C MET A 8 2.54 -7.91 -29.95
N LEU A 9 1.83 -8.09 -28.83
CA LEU A 9 1.06 -9.28 -28.45
C LEU A 9 1.85 -10.60 -28.59
N ASN A 10 3.18 -10.54 -28.57
CA ASN A 10 4.04 -11.71 -28.77
C ASN A 10 4.51 -12.37 -27.46
N GLY A 11 4.04 -11.89 -26.32
CA GLY A 11 4.33 -12.46 -25.00
C GLY A 11 5.78 -12.36 -24.54
N GLN A 12 6.61 -11.56 -25.22
CA GLN A 12 8.02 -11.41 -24.85
C GLN A 12 8.18 -10.75 -23.49
N LEU A 13 9.05 -11.33 -22.67
CA LEU A 13 9.50 -10.73 -21.43
C LEU A 13 10.53 -9.66 -21.76
N LYS A 14 10.15 -8.39 -21.60
CA LYS A 14 11.09 -7.27 -21.78
C LYS A 14 11.53 -6.77 -20.41
N PRO A 15 12.83 -6.49 -20.21
CA PRO A 15 13.30 -5.85 -18.99
C PRO A 15 12.67 -4.46 -18.90
N GLY A 16 12.09 -4.16 -17.75
CA GLY A 16 11.45 -2.87 -17.49
C GLY A 16 11.72 -2.44 -16.05
N TYR A 17 11.66 -1.14 -15.83
CA TYR A 17 11.77 -0.55 -14.51
C TYR A 17 10.43 0.02 -14.08
N ASN A 18 10.21 0.07 -12.78
CA ASN A 18 9.12 0.75 -12.15
C ASN A 18 9.60 2.12 -11.68
N ILE A 19 8.96 3.19 -12.16
CA ILE A 19 9.31 4.56 -11.79
C ILE A 19 8.30 5.02 -10.77
N GLN A 20 8.79 5.44 -9.61
CA GLN A 20 8.02 6.08 -8.58
C GLN A 20 8.26 7.59 -8.62
N VAL A 21 7.20 8.37 -8.47
CA VAL A 21 7.26 9.84 -8.48
C VAL A 21 6.48 10.36 -7.30
N GLY A 22 7.13 11.16 -6.47
CA GLY A 22 6.49 11.94 -5.41
C GLY A 22 6.21 13.36 -5.91
N THR A 23 5.00 13.83 -5.66
CA THR A 23 4.54 15.17 -6.06
C THR A 23 3.97 15.91 -4.86
N GLU A 24 4.15 17.24 -4.83
CA GLU A 24 3.50 18.13 -3.89
C GLU A 24 3.21 19.47 -4.58
N ASN A 25 1.97 19.93 -4.50
CA ASN A 25 1.53 21.19 -5.10
C ASN A 25 1.91 21.35 -6.59
N ASN A 26 1.74 20.30 -7.38
CA ASN A 26 2.12 20.19 -8.80
C ASN A 26 3.64 20.20 -9.09
N PHE A 27 4.48 20.14 -8.07
CA PHE A 27 5.92 19.97 -8.24
C PHE A 27 6.32 18.52 -8.00
N VAL A 28 7.30 18.05 -8.77
CA VAL A 28 7.95 16.77 -8.51
C VAL A 28 8.98 16.97 -7.42
N ILE A 29 8.75 16.40 -6.25
CA ILE A 29 9.65 16.49 -5.09
C ILE A 29 10.68 15.35 -5.04
N GLY A 30 10.44 14.29 -5.79
CA GLY A 30 11.38 13.18 -5.87
C GLY A 30 10.94 12.12 -6.87
N TYR A 31 11.90 11.34 -7.34
CA TYR A 31 11.65 10.17 -8.15
C TYR A 31 12.67 9.07 -7.85
N ASP A 32 12.27 7.83 -8.05
CA ASP A 32 13.11 6.65 -7.92
C ASP A 32 12.77 5.64 -9.00
N VAL A 33 13.76 4.82 -9.34
CA VAL A 33 13.65 3.79 -10.38
C VAL A 33 13.95 2.44 -9.74
N PHE A 34 12.97 1.54 -9.78
CA PHE A 34 13.06 0.23 -9.14
C PHE A 34 12.98 -0.91 -10.17
N PRO A 35 13.69 -2.01 -9.94
CA PRO A 35 13.55 -3.23 -10.74
C PRO A 35 12.30 -4.04 -10.36
N ASN A 36 11.61 -3.68 -9.29
CA ASN A 36 10.49 -4.40 -8.73
C ASN A 36 9.24 -4.20 -9.60
N PRO A 37 8.50 -5.27 -9.93
CA PRO A 37 7.32 -5.18 -10.78
C PRO A 37 6.07 -4.66 -10.06
N THR A 38 6.07 -4.65 -8.73
CA THR A 38 4.92 -4.29 -7.91
C THR A 38 5.19 -3.02 -7.10
N ASP A 39 4.19 -2.17 -7.00
CA ASP A 39 4.29 -0.89 -6.30
C ASP A 39 4.39 -1.04 -4.78
N THR A 40 3.82 -2.12 -4.23
CA THR A 40 3.85 -2.40 -2.79
C THR A 40 5.26 -2.42 -2.21
N ARG A 41 6.23 -2.98 -2.94
CA ARG A 41 7.62 -3.11 -2.47
C ARG A 41 8.48 -1.87 -2.73
N THR A 42 7.96 -0.90 -3.47
CA THR A 42 8.69 0.32 -3.81
C THR A 42 8.29 1.51 -2.94
N PHE A 43 7.18 1.38 -2.20
CA PHE A 43 6.60 2.46 -1.42
C PHE A 43 7.53 2.96 -0.30
N ILE A 44 7.91 2.08 0.61
CA ILE A 44 8.78 2.41 1.74
C ILE A 44 10.13 2.96 1.25
N PRO A 45 10.88 2.25 0.37
CA PRO A 45 12.15 2.77 -0.13
C PRO A 45 12.03 4.12 -0.83
N HIS A 46 10.93 4.37 -1.55
CA HIS A 46 10.70 5.66 -2.20
C HIS A 46 10.49 6.78 -1.17
N LEU A 47 9.63 6.56 -0.17
CA LEU A 47 9.40 7.54 0.90
C LEU A 47 10.70 7.88 1.63
N GLU A 48 11.48 6.88 2.02
CA GLU A 48 12.75 7.06 2.72
C GLU A 48 13.76 7.86 1.88
N ASN A 49 13.91 7.49 0.59
CA ASN A 49 14.81 8.18 -0.31
C ASN A 49 14.44 9.65 -0.50
N VAL A 50 13.14 9.94 -0.67
CA VAL A 50 12.69 11.33 -0.85
C VAL A 50 12.84 12.12 0.45
N GLN A 51 12.46 11.56 1.61
CA GLN A 51 12.67 12.22 2.90
C GLN A 51 14.15 12.51 3.17
N LYS A 52 15.03 11.56 2.85
CA LYS A 52 16.48 11.74 2.98
C LYS A 52 17.02 12.86 2.08
N ARG A 53 16.55 12.97 0.83
CA ARG A 53 16.96 14.02 -0.10
C ARG A 53 16.46 15.40 0.32
N LEU A 54 15.24 15.46 0.84
CA LEU A 54 14.63 16.73 1.28
C LEU A 54 15.06 17.14 2.70
N GLY A 55 15.61 16.22 3.48
CA GLY A 55 15.98 16.47 4.87
C GLY A 55 14.78 16.71 5.81
N CYS A 56 13.58 16.29 5.43
CA CYS A 56 12.37 16.48 6.23
C CYS A 56 11.51 15.20 6.28
N LYS A 57 10.72 15.07 7.35
CA LYS A 57 9.72 14.01 7.48
C LYS A 57 8.40 14.43 6.85
N PHE A 58 7.72 13.50 6.21
CA PHE A 58 6.38 13.75 5.69
C PHE A 58 5.33 13.69 6.81
N LYS A 59 4.34 14.57 6.74
CA LYS A 59 3.15 14.50 7.58
C LYS A 59 2.08 13.59 6.99
N PHE A 60 1.97 13.61 5.67
CA PHE A 60 0.98 12.85 4.91
C PHE A 60 1.65 12.08 3.77
N ALA A 61 1.13 10.90 3.49
CA ALA A 61 1.49 10.13 2.31
C ALA A 61 0.20 9.66 1.63
N ILE A 62 -0.02 10.13 0.40
CA ILE A 62 -1.22 9.81 -0.38
C ILE A 62 -0.80 8.95 -1.56
N ALA A 63 -1.30 7.73 -1.63
CA ALA A 63 -0.92 6.80 -2.67
C ALA A 63 -2.10 6.00 -3.22
N ASP A 64 -1.88 5.35 -4.35
CA ASP A 64 -2.88 4.52 -5.01
C ASP A 64 -3.08 3.18 -4.28
N ALA A 65 -4.16 2.50 -4.61
CA ALA A 65 -4.49 1.19 -4.07
C ALA A 65 -3.43 0.11 -4.35
N GLY A 66 -2.61 0.30 -5.38
CA GLY A 66 -1.47 -0.56 -5.68
C GLY A 66 -0.40 -0.62 -4.58
N TYR A 67 -0.35 0.39 -3.71
CA TYR A 67 0.58 0.47 -2.58
C TYR A 67 0.02 -0.12 -1.28
N GLY A 68 -1.26 -0.48 -1.24
CA GLY A 68 -1.91 -1.00 -0.04
C GLY A 68 -1.38 -2.37 0.35
N SER A 69 -0.61 -2.45 1.42
CA SER A 69 -0.13 -3.67 2.06
C SER A 69 -0.03 -3.48 3.57
N GLU A 70 -0.08 -4.60 4.30
CA GLU A 70 0.05 -4.59 5.77
C GLU A 70 1.37 -3.93 6.21
N GLU A 71 2.47 -4.26 5.53
CA GLU A 71 3.80 -3.71 5.77
C GLU A 71 3.84 -2.18 5.57
N ASN A 72 3.25 -1.68 4.49
CA ASN A 72 3.22 -0.26 4.20
C ASN A 72 2.36 0.53 5.20
N TYR A 73 1.22 -0.02 5.64
CA TYR A 73 0.39 0.61 6.67
C TYR A 73 1.11 0.65 8.02
N TYR A 74 1.80 -0.43 8.38
CA TYR A 74 2.59 -0.50 9.61
C TYR A 74 3.73 0.53 9.61
N TYR A 75 4.46 0.64 8.49
CA TYR A 75 5.52 1.63 8.32
C TYR A 75 5.00 3.07 8.49
N LEU A 76 3.85 3.39 7.90
CA LEU A 76 3.25 4.72 8.02
C LEU A 76 2.88 5.03 9.49
N GLU A 77 2.31 4.08 10.20
CA GLU A 77 1.94 4.22 11.60
C GLU A 77 3.17 4.37 12.51
N GLU A 78 4.18 3.55 12.33
CA GLU A 78 5.43 3.60 13.11
C GLU A 78 6.20 4.91 12.93
N ASN A 79 6.15 5.49 11.74
CA ASN A 79 6.81 6.77 11.43
C ASN A 79 5.92 8.01 11.67
N GLU A 80 4.73 7.84 12.23
CA GLU A 80 3.76 8.91 12.50
C GLU A 80 3.32 9.66 11.22
N ILE A 81 3.32 8.98 10.08
CA ILE A 81 2.89 9.52 8.80
C ILE A 81 1.40 9.19 8.60
N THR A 82 0.55 10.19 8.41
CA THR A 82 -0.85 9.96 8.09
C THR A 82 -0.97 9.41 6.68
N GLY A 83 -1.23 8.11 6.56
CA GLY A 83 -1.33 7.41 5.30
C GLY A 83 -2.74 7.42 4.70
N ILE A 84 -2.90 8.03 3.52
CA ILE A 84 -4.14 8.00 2.75
C ILE A 84 -3.92 7.09 1.55
N VAL A 85 -3.85 5.78 1.83
CA VAL A 85 -3.62 4.74 0.81
C VAL A 85 -4.87 3.89 0.73
N LYS A 86 -5.57 3.95 -0.39
CA LYS A 86 -6.74 3.08 -0.62
C LYS A 86 -6.29 1.62 -0.65
N TYR A 87 -7.10 0.73 -0.11
CA TYR A 87 -6.90 -0.71 -0.28
C TYR A 87 -7.62 -1.21 -1.54
N THR A 88 -7.14 -2.28 -2.13
CA THR A 88 -7.57 -2.80 -3.44
C THR A 88 -9.06 -3.12 -3.53
N THR A 89 -9.70 -3.41 -2.40
CA THR A 89 -11.13 -3.75 -2.32
C THR A 89 -12.00 -2.61 -1.80
N TYR A 90 -11.46 -1.38 -1.71
CA TYR A 90 -12.17 -0.24 -1.13
C TYR A 90 -13.51 0.04 -1.81
N GLU A 91 -13.56 -0.05 -3.14
CA GLU A 91 -14.78 0.21 -3.94
C GLU A 91 -15.66 -1.05 -4.10
N LYS A 92 -15.09 -2.23 -3.83
CA LYS A 92 -15.77 -3.52 -3.92
C LYS A 92 -15.66 -4.25 -2.61
N GLU A 93 -16.46 -3.90 -1.62
CA GLU A 93 -16.59 -4.68 -0.39
C GLU A 93 -17.28 -6.03 -0.69
N THR A 94 -16.63 -6.87 -1.46
CA THR A 94 -17.04 -8.26 -1.55
C THR A 94 -16.60 -8.98 -0.28
N LYS A 95 -17.54 -9.63 0.39
CA LYS A 95 -17.32 -10.51 1.53
C LYS A 95 -16.41 -11.68 1.11
N ARG A 96 -15.10 -11.46 1.04
CA ARG A 96 -14.14 -12.55 0.91
C ARG A 96 -14.06 -13.26 2.26
N SER A 97 -14.30 -14.56 2.29
CA SER A 97 -14.03 -15.37 3.47
C SER A 97 -12.51 -15.42 3.67
N PHE A 98 -12.00 -14.69 4.63
CA PHE A 98 -10.59 -14.74 5.01
C PHE A 98 -10.33 -16.04 5.78
N LYS A 99 -9.17 -16.66 5.53
CA LYS A 99 -8.72 -17.79 6.35
C LYS A 99 -8.55 -17.31 7.78
N LYS A 100 -9.39 -17.78 8.68
CA LYS A 100 -9.32 -17.46 10.09
C LYS A 100 -8.18 -18.22 10.74
N LYS A 101 -7.32 -17.56 11.50
CA LYS A 101 -6.40 -18.22 12.42
C LYS A 101 -7.14 -18.48 13.72
N THR A 102 -7.03 -19.71 14.18
CA THR A 102 -7.64 -20.15 15.45
C THR A 102 -6.55 -20.13 16.52
N PHE A 103 -6.82 -19.44 17.61
CA PHE A 103 -5.96 -19.39 18.78
C PHE A 103 -6.71 -20.07 19.92
N ASN A 104 -6.11 -21.11 20.46
CA ASN A 104 -6.63 -21.82 21.63
C ASN A 104 -5.92 -21.26 22.87
N SER A 105 -6.63 -21.15 23.97
CA SER A 105 -6.02 -20.88 25.27
C SER A 105 -5.09 -22.05 25.64
N GLU A 106 -3.89 -21.73 26.14
CA GLU A 106 -2.88 -22.77 26.38
C GLU A 106 -3.27 -23.73 27.50
N ASN A 107 -3.65 -23.24 28.67
CA ASN A 107 -4.12 -24.05 29.77
C ASN A 107 -5.18 -23.30 30.58
N CYS A 108 -6.36 -23.88 30.69
CA CYS A 108 -7.48 -23.33 31.46
C CYS A 108 -7.77 -24.11 32.74
N GLU A 109 -7.04 -25.20 33.01
CA GLU A 109 -7.24 -25.96 34.25
C GLU A 109 -6.83 -25.13 35.48
N GLY A 110 -7.75 -24.98 36.44
CA GLY A 110 -7.52 -24.19 37.63
C GLY A 110 -7.55 -22.66 37.45
N CYS A 111 -7.91 -22.13 36.28
CA CYS A 111 -8.02 -20.70 36.04
C CYS A 111 -9.21 -20.12 36.83
N PRO A 112 -9.00 -19.13 37.74
CA PRO A 112 -10.07 -18.55 38.54
C PRO A 112 -11.08 -17.75 37.73
N PHE A 113 -10.74 -17.36 36.52
CA PHE A 113 -11.58 -16.55 35.63
C PHE A 113 -12.29 -17.38 34.53
N ILE A 114 -12.19 -18.72 34.56
CA ILE A 114 -12.72 -19.57 33.50
C ILE A 114 -14.22 -19.35 33.28
N GLN A 115 -15.00 -19.19 34.32
CA GLN A 115 -16.45 -18.97 34.25
C GLN A 115 -16.84 -17.64 33.62
N LEU A 116 -15.99 -16.61 33.78
CA LEU A 116 -16.17 -15.29 33.15
C LEU A 116 -15.63 -15.24 31.72
N CYS A 117 -14.66 -16.11 31.39
CA CYS A 117 -13.96 -16.11 30.15
C CYS A 117 -14.66 -16.92 29.05
N THR A 118 -15.17 -18.13 29.39
CA THR A 118 -15.78 -19.04 28.45
C THR A 118 -16.82 -19.94 29.10
N LYS A 119 -17.81 -20.36 28.30
CA LYS A 119 -18.79 -21.39 28.69
C LYS A 119 -18.34 -22.79 28.30
N SER A 120 -17.18 -22.92 27.62
CA SER A 120 -16.65 -24.20 27.16
C SER A 120 -15.78 -24.85 28.23
N GLU A 121 -15.93 -26.14 28.42
CA GLU A 121 -15.09 -26.97 29.31
C GLU A 121 -13.64 -27.08 28.83
N TYR A 122 -13.41 -26.87 27.51
CA TYR A 122 -12.11 -27.04 26.86
C TYR A 122 -11.33 -25.72 26.69
N GLY A 123 -11.74 -24.63 27.36
CA GLY A 123 -11.11 -23.35 27.24
C GLY A 123 -11.66 -22.47 26.12
N ARG A 124 -11.04 -21.29 25.96
CA ARG A 124 -11.49 -20.28 24.99
C ARG A 124 -10.79 -20.43 23.65
N VAL A 125 -11.58 -20.51 22.60
CA VAL A 125 -11.10 -20.50 21.22
C VAL A 125 -11.40 -19.14 20.59
N ILE A 126 -10.38 -18.43 20.17
CA ILE A 126 -10.51 -17.15 19.48
C ILE A 126 -10.15 -17.35 18.01
N GLN A 127 -11.04 -16.99 17.13
CA GLN A 127 -10.76 -16.96 15.70
C GLN A 127 -10.54 -15.53 15.25
N ARG A 128 -9.35 -15.24 14.74
CA ARG A 128 -9.02 -13.94 14.13
C ARG A 128 -8.64 -14.12 12.66
N ASN A 129 -8.93 -13.12 11.86
CA ASN A 129 -8.41 -13.06 10.50
C ASN A 129 -6.89 -13.02 10.55
N GLY A 130 -6.22 -13.75 9.65
CA GLY A 130 -4.76 -13.77 9.56
C GLY A 130 -4.14 -12.40 9.25
N HIS A 131 -4.93 -11.47 8.72
CA HIS A 131 -4.54 -10.10 8.35
C HIS A 131 -5.28 -9.05 9.19
N TRP A 132 -5.33 -9.23 10.50
CA TRP A 132 -6.08 -8.34 11.39
C TRP A 132 -5.49 -6.91 11.40
N LEU A 133 -4.17 -6.74 11.33
CA LEU A 133 -3.51 -5.43 11.23
C LEU A 133 -3.91 -4.69 9.95
N GLU A 134 -3.95 -5.41 8.84
CA GLU A 134 -4.43 -4.84 7.57
C GLU A 134 -5.90 -4.38 7.68
N GLN A 135 -6.72 -5.10 8.44
CA GLN A 135 -8.12 -4.70 8.63
C GLN A 135 -8.27 -3.47 9.52
N GLU A 136 -7.49 -3.37 10.59
CA GLU A 136 -7.46 -2.18 11.42
C GLU A 136 -7.01 -0.95 10.62
N ALA A 137 -5.95 -1.10 9.81
CA ALA A 137 -5.51 -0.05 8.90
C ALA A 137 -6.60 0.35 7.88
N LYS A 138 -7.35 -0.61 7.34
CA LYS A 138 -8.47 -0.33 6.44
C LYS A 138 -9.60 0.45 7.12
N VAL A 139 -9.91 0.16 8.37
CA VAL A 139 -10.90 0.91 9.14
C VAL A 139 -10.42 2.36 9.33
N LYS A 140 -9.19 2.56 9.77
CA LYS A 140 -8.59 3.90 9.90
C LYS A 140 -8.63 4.69 8.59
N VAL A 141 -8.23 4.07 7.47
CA VAL A 141 -8.27 4.70 6.13
C VAL A 141 -9.70 5.05 5.73
N LYS A 142 -10.69 4.20 6.03
CA LYS A 142 -12.10 4.46 5.72
C LYS A 142 -12.63 5.65 6.52
N GLU A 143 -12.27 5.75 7.78
CA GLU A 143 -12.62 6.89 8.64
C GLU A 143 -11.98 8.19 8.12
N LEU A 144 -10.69 8.17 7.79
CA LEU A 144 -10.02 9.31 7.18
C LEU A 144 -10.70 9.74 5.87
N LEU A 145 -10.99 8.81 4.97
CA LEU A 145 -11.65 9.09 3.69
C LEU A 145 -13.12 9.51 3.84
N SER A 146 -13.74 9.41 5.03
CA SER A 146 -15.07 9.99 5.28
C SER A 146 -15.05 11.52 5.34
N SER A 147 -13.92 12.11 5.69
CA SER A 147 -13.72 13.57 5.70
C SER A 147 -13.61 14.15 4.29
N GLU A 148 -14.21 15.31 4.05
CA GLU A 148 -14.13 16.01 2.75
C GLU A 148 -12.72 16.52 2.45
N GLU A 149 -11.95 16.85 3.47
CA GLU A 149 -10.54 17.26 3.33
C GLU A 149 -9.72 16.15 2.66
N TYR A 150 -9.76 14.93 3.20
CA TYR A 150 -9.01 13.80 2.66
C TYR A 150 -9.52 13.32 1.30
N LYS A 151 -10.81 13.44 1.03
CA LYS A 151 -11.36 13.20 -0.31
C LYS A 151 -10.80 14.18 -1.34
N THR A 152 -10.68 15.44 -0.96
CA THR A 152 -10.11 16.49 -1.81
C THR A 152 -8.63 16.21 -2.09
N LEU A 153 -7.86 15.84 -1.08
CA LEU A 153 -6.45 15.44 -1.22
C LEU A 153 -6.29 14.22 -2.15
N MET A 154 -7.17 13.24 -2.04
CA MET A 154 -7.14 12.08 -2.95
C MET A 154 -7.44 12.43 -4.40
N LYS A 155 -8.37 13.35 -4.65
CA LYS A 155 -8.63 13.86 -6.01
C LYS A 155 -7.43 14.62 -6.55
N LYS A 156 -6.82 15.49 -5.72
CA LYS A 156 -5.63 16.26 -6.08
C LYS A 156 -4.46 15.36 -6.47
N ARG A 157 -4.20 14.28 -5.71
CA ARG A 157 -3.19 13.29 -6.05
C ARG A 157 -3.34 12.74 -7.47
N SER A 158 -4.56 12.32 -7.83
CA SER A 158 -4.79 11.77 -9.18
C SER A 158 -4.34 12.75 -10.25
N THR A 159 -4.78 13.99 -10.16
CA THR A 159 -4.43 15.03 -11.14
C THR A 159 -2.92 15.30 -11.18
N GLU A 160 -2.27 15.43 -10.02
CA GLU A 160 -0.84 15.76 -9.96
C GLU A 160 0.03 14.64 -10.54
N CYS A 161 -0.18 13.40 -10.12
CA CYS A 161 0.61 12.26 -10.58
C CYS A 161 0.35 11.94 -12.07
N GLU A 162 -0.91 11.98 -12.49
CA GLU A 162 -1.28 11.71 -13.88
C GLU A 162 -0.68 12.75 -14.84
N THR A 163 -0.63 14.03 -14.43
CA THR A 163 0.00 15.09 -15.22
C THR A 163 1.49 14.81 -15.46
N VAL A 164 2.24 14.41 -14.43
CA VAL A 164 3.66 14.08 -14.58
C VAL A 164 3.87 12.92 -15.54
N PHE A 165 3.10 11.83 -15.37
CA PHE A 165 3.19 10.69 -16.26
C PHE A 165 2.67 10.99 -17.66
N GLY A 166 1.64 11.82 -17.80
CA GLY A 166 1.14 12.30 -19.08
C GLY A 166 2.20 13.10 -19.85
N GLN A 167 2.89 14.01 -19.20
CA GLN A 167 4.00 14.77 -19.77
C GLN A 167 5.13 13.84 -20.19
N THR A 168 5.56 12.95 -19.29
CA THR A 168 6.69 12.05 -19.55
C THR A 168 6.41 11.07 -20.68
N LYS A 169 5.24 10.42 -20.67
CA LYS A 169 4.90 9.39 -21.66
C LYS A 169 4.35 9.98 -22.97
N GLY A 170 3.56 11.07 -22.87
CA GLY A 170 2.91 11.71 -24.00
C GLY A 170 3.84 12.68 -24.73
N ASN A 171 4.21 13.77 -24.08
CA ASN A 171 4.93 14.87 -24.70
C ASN A 171 6.42 14.54 -24.94
N LEU A 172 7.09 13.96 -23.93
CA LEU A 172 8.51 13.56 -24.07
C LEU A 172 8.67 12.20 -24.74
N LYS A 173 7.57 11.51 -25.07
CA LYS A 173 7.56 10.17 -25.71
C LYS A 173 8.36 9.10 -24.95
N PHE A 174 8.60 9.32 -23.67
CA PHE A 174 9.36 8.43 -22.81
C PHE A 174 8.49 7.27 -22.31
N ARG A 175 8.10 6.38 -23.24
CA ARG A 175 7.13 5.31 -22.97
C ARG A 175 7.73 4.09 -22.28
N LYS A 176 9.07 3.90 -22.35
CA LYS A 176 9.76 2.72 -21.81
C LYS A 176 11.15 3.09 -21.33
N LEU A 177 11.49 2.68 -20.12
CA LEU A 177 12.85 2.59 -19.63
C LEU A 177 13.35 1.17 -19.88
N ILE A 178 14.25 1.02 -20.85
CA ILE A 178 14.90 -0.25 -21.18
C ILE A 178 16.27 -0.24 -20.51
N ARG A 179 16.59 -1.28 -19.76
CA ARG A 179 17.95 -1.49 -19.28
C ARG A 179 18.84 -1.82 -20.46
N LEU A 180 19.78 -0.96 -20.79
CA LEU A 180 20.92 -1.33 -21.60
C LEU A 180 21.75 -2.28 -20.73
N MET A 181 21.84 -3.55 -21.11
CA MET A 181 22.81 -4.46 -20.55
C MET A 181 24.17 -3.97 -21.02
N ASN A 182 25.00 -3.50 -20.11
CA ASN A 182 26.42 -3.36 -20.39
C ASN A 182 26.96 -4.79 -20.53
N THR A 183 27.35 -5.16 -21.73
CA THR A 183 28.16 -6.34 -22.04
C THR A 183 29.51 -6.23 -21.37
#